data_d44674ff87279ecdbf3e96b787f2ed97
#
_entry.id   d44674ff87279ecdbf3e96b787f2ed97
#
_cell.length_a   1.000
_cell.length_b   1.000
_cell.length_c   1.000
_cell.angle_alpha   90.00
_cell.angle_beta   90.00
_cell.angle_gamma   90.00
#
_symmetry.space_group_name_H-M   'P 1'
#
loop_
_entity.id
_entity.type
_entity.pdbx_description
1 polymer ?
#
loop_
_entity_poly.entity_id
_entity_poly.type
_entity_poly.pdbx_seq_one_letter_code
_entity_poly.pdbx_strand_id
1 'polypeptide(L)'
;MFRNPLFRSAALAVAVSLSLGAPSAFADNAPSASATAAVQRQAVAKGLYELAYSPKQNAVFVASSGGFGDDAGPAQVLRLNPTTLAVETRIPLERKAFGVVLDDAHNRLYVGNTVDLSVTVVDTAQNKAVGTIQLMEKKTGKDGKAAYTHDLRELVVDSAANRLYVTGHSSQPDVSSVLFVIDTNTLKVINTIDGLGNAKAPGLALDAANKRVYTSNLLADLVVVGTDSNKVVAQHKIAAEQPMNIALDPAGKRLFVTDQGSEFLRGYQAKSSGLVSKHPGQRVLVLDRSTGKELASIPTDAGPLGILLDAPSKRLYVTNREAGTVTAYNSDSYQKVATYTVPTHPNSLALDAKNNVLFVSIKNGEKDDKGADESVARIQL
;
A
#
# COMPACT_ATOMS: atom_id res chain seq x y z
N MET A 1 31.74 31.08 -81.29
CA MET A 1 31.90 32.48 -81.74
C MET A 1 32.06 33.35 -80.50
N PHE A 2 33.27 33.90 -80.34
CA PHE A 2 33.61 35.23 -79.79
C PHE A 2 32.96 35.70 -78.47
N ARG A 3 33.60 36.26 -77.46
CA ARG A 3 34.99 36.71 -77.14
C ARG A 3 34.95 37.19 -75.68
N ASN A 4 35.90 36.89 -74.88
CA ASN A 4 36.32 37.68 -73.71
C ASN A 4 36.77 39.10 -74.14
N PRO A 5 36.77 40.10 -73.26
CA PRO A 5 37.94 40.30 -72.38
C PRO A 5 37.71 41.09 -71.06
N LEU A 6 38.40 40.75 -69.98
CA LEU A 6 39.57 41.44 -69.40
C LEU A 6 39.35 42.74 -68.56
N PHE A 7 39.88 42.69 -67.33
CA PHE A 7 40.50 43.74 -66.49
C PHE A 7 39.62 44.61 -65.60
N ARG A 8 39.80 44.80 -64.31
CA ARG A 8 41.05 45.27 -63.64
C ARG A 8 40.88 45.11 -62.14
N SER A 9 42.00 44.84 -61.44
CA SER A 9 42.22 44.81 -60.00
C SER A 9 42.00 46.11 -59.28
N ALA A 10 41.41 46.08 -58.08
CA ALA A 10 41.63 47.10 -57.04
C ALA A 10 41.79 46.38 -55.72
N ALA A 11 42.96 46.41 -55.13
CA ALA A 11 43.23 45.95 -53.79
C ALA A 11 42.65 46.92 -52.76
N LEU A 12 41.85 46.45 -51.86
CA LEU A 12 41.47 47.19 -50.67
C LEU A 12 41.86 46.37 -49.46
N ALA A 13 42.85 46.84 -48.71
CA ALA A 13 43.30 46.27 -47.47
C ALA A 13 42.17 46.51 -46.39
N VAL A 14 41.66 45.44 -45.86
CA VAL A 14 40.75 45.53 -44.66
C VAL A 14 41.50 44.92 -43.49
N ALA A 15 41.76 45.75 -42.49
CA ALA A 15 42.36 45.38 -41.22
C ALA A 15 41.44 44.38 -40.48
N VAL A 16 41.97 43.15 -40.20
CA VAL A 16 41.31 42.18 -39.36
C VAL A 16 41.64 42.49 -37.90
N SER A 17 40.66 43.02 -37.19
CA SER A 17 40.70 43.12 -35.73
C SER A 17 40.39 41.72 -35.16
N LEU A 18 41.38 41.03 -34.62
CA LEU A 18 41.20 39.84 -33.81
C LEU A 18 40.53 40.22 -32.48
N SER A 19 39.24 39.98 -32.34
CA SER A 19 38.59 39.89 -31.03
C SER A 19 38.83 38.50 -30.46
N LEU A 20 39.65 38.43 -29.41
CA LEU A 20 39.79 37.26 -28.56
C LEU A 20 38.46 37.03 -27.82
N GLY A 21 37.62 36.15 -28.34
CA GLY A 21 36.49 35.62 -27.64
C GLY A 21 36.96 34.68 -26.55
N ALA A 22 36.70 35.01 -25.27
CA ALA A 22 36.89 34.08 -24.17
C ALA A 22 35.99 32.86 -24.36
N PRO A 23 36.45 31.63 -24.08
CA PRO A 23 35.59 30.46 -24.12
C PRO A 23 34.58 30.57 -22.99
N SER A 24 33.29 30.60 -23.34
CA SER A 24 32.21 30.39 -22.38
C SER A 24 32.36 28.99 -21.79
N ALA A 25 32.73 28.91 -20.53
CA ALA A 25 32.69 27.67 -19.80
C ALA A 25 31.19 27.23 -19.73
N PHE A 26 30.85 26.23 -20.52
CA PHE A 26 29.66 25.46 -20.28
C PHE A 26 29.86 24.83 -18.90
N ALA A 27 29.13 25.32 -17.92
CA ALA A 27 28.98 24.62 -16.64
C ALA A 27 28.35 23.26 -16.96
N ASP A 28 29.17 22.20 -16.96
CA ASP A 28 28.67 20.85 -16.86
C ASP A 28 27.81 20.77 -15.58
N ASN A 29 26.49 20.78 -15.76
CA ASN A 29 25.58 20.32 -14.73
C ASN A 29 25.83 18.81 -14.59
N ALA A 30 26.87 18.44 -13.85
CA ALA A 30 27.00 17.08 -13.35
C ALA A 30 25.67 16.75 -12.63
N PRO A 31 25.03 15.62 -12.92
CA PRO A 31 23.86 15.22 -12.17
C PRO A 31 24.27 15.16 -10.70
N SER A 32 23.58 15.96 -9.87
CA SER A 32 23.73 15.93 -8.42
C SER A 32 23.71 14.46 -8.01
N ALA A 33 24.80 13.96 -7.45
CA ALA A 33 24.85 12.63 -6.89
C ALA A 33 23.68 12.54 -5.89
N SER A 34 22.65 11.80 -6.26
CA SER A 34 21.53 11.48 -5.37
C SER A 34 22.16 10.84 -4.13
N ALA A 35 22.14 11.55 -3.02
CA ALA A 35 22.57 10.99 -1.75
C ALA A 35 21.79 9.67 -1.60
N THR A 36 22.51 8.54 -1.54
CA THR A 36 21.88 7.24 -1.37
C THR A 36 21.11 7.32 -0.06
N ALA A 37 19.79 7.30 -0.13
CA ALA A 37 18.96 7.40 1.07
C ALA A 37 19.37 6.31 2.06
N ALA A 38 19.63 6.71 3.31
CA ALA A 38 20.08 5.77 4.32
C ALA A 38 18.92 4.81 4.66
N VAL A 39 19.08 3.54 4.31
CA VAL A 39 18.17 2.46 4.69
C VAL A 39 18.75 1.73 5.89
N GLN A 40 18.09 1.84 7.03
CA GLN A 40 18.35 1.03 8.22
C GLN A 40 17.36 -0.13 8.25
N ARG A 41 17.81 -1.33 8.61
CA ARG A 41 16.96 -2.52 8.70
C ARG A 41 17.25 -3.28 9.99
N GLN A 42 16.19 -3.77 10.65
CA GLN A 42 16.27 -4.55 11.88
C GLN A 42 15.34 -5.76 11.79
N ALA A 43 15.87 -6.96 12.04
CA ALA A 43 15.08 -8.16 12.25
C ALA A 43 14.41 -8.08 13.64
N VAL A 44 13.12 -8.35 13.75
CA VAL A 44 12.33 -8.07 14.96
C VAL A 44 11.45 -9.23 15.42
N ALA A 45 10.83 -9.99 14.52
CA ALA A 45 10.01 -11.17 14.84
C ALA A 45 9.63 -11.96 13.59
N LYS A 46 9.16 -13.19 13.76
CA LYS A 46 8.57 -14.02 12.70
C LYS A 46 7.17 -13.52 12.32
N GLY A 47 6.80 -13.73 11.07
CA GLY A 47 5.44 -13.54 10.57
C GLY A 47 4.94 -12.10 10.65
N LEU A 48 5.77 -11.12 10.26
CA LEU A 48 5.38 -9.71 10.18
C LEU A 48 4.37 -9.49 9.04
N TYR A 49 3.45 -8.56 9.28
CA TYR A 49 2.49 -8.13 8.26
C TYR A 49 2.45 -6.61 8.16
N GLU A 50 1.42 -5.97 8.67
CA GLU A 50 1.28 -4.53 8.55
C GLU A 50 1.86 -3.76 9.72
N LEU A 51 2.12 -2.48 9.49
CA LEU A 51 2.65 -1.58 10.48
C LEU A 51 1.98 -0.21 10.40
N ALA A 52 2.01 0.50 11.52
CA ALA A 52 1.53 1.87 11.64
C ALA A 52 2.52 2.71 12.47
N TYR A 53 2.66 3.99 12.13
CA TYR A 53 3.42 4.94 12.93
C TYR A 53 2.47 5.83 13.72
N SER A 54 2.73 5.98 15.02
CA SER A 54 2.02 6.87 15.93
C SER A 54 2.87 8.11 16.21
N PRO A 55 2.53 9.27 15.67
CA PRO A 55 3.14 10.53 16.05
C PRO A 55 2.97 10.83 17.54
N LYS A 56 1.81 10.51 18.11
CA LYS A 56 1.48 10.77 19.52
C LYS A 56 2.32 9.95 20.48
N GLN A 57 2.56 8.68 20.15
CA GLN A 57 3.37 7.77 20.97
C GLN A 57 4.85 7.78 20.56
N ASN A 58 5.19 8.45 19.45
CA ASN A 58 6.50 8.40 18.79
C ASN A 58 7.02 6.95 18.70
N ALA A 59 6.21 6.10 18.06
CA ALA A 59 6.47 4.67 17.98
C ALA A 59 5.95 4.05 16.70
N VAL A 60 6.60 2.97 16.24
CA VAL A 60 6.08 2.12 15.17
C VAL A 60 5.47 0.88 15.79
N PHE A 61 4.22 0.58 15.43
CA PHE A 61 3.52 -0.64 15.83
C PHE A 61 3.47 -1.61 14.65
N VAL A 62 3.90 -2.85 14.88
CA VAL A 62 4.01 -3.87 13.83
C VAL A 62 3.25 -5.11 14.23
N ALA A 63 2.35 -5.59 13.40
CA ALA A 63 1.65 -6.85 13.59
C ALA A 63 2.57 -8.04 13.27
N SER A 64 2.62 -9.00 14.16
CA SER A 64 3.31 -10.28 13.98
C SER A 64 2.36 -11.43 14.27
N SER A 65 2.13 -12.28 13.28
CA SER A 65 1.37 -13.51 13.44
C SER A 65 2.16 -14.61 14.17
N GLY A 66 3.45 -14.39 14.36
CA GLY A 66 4.39 -15.42 14.85
C GLY A 66 4.74 -16.49 13.81
N GLY A 67 4.16 -16.41 12.59
CA GLY A 67 4.30 -17.45 11.56
C GLY A 67 3.27 -18.57 11.72
N PHE A 68 3.48 -19.67 10.98
CA PHE A 68 2.61 -20.85 10.93
C PHE A 68 3.45 -22.13 11.07
N GLY A 69 2.79 -23.24 11.45
CA GLY A 69 3.45 -24.54 11.65
C GLY A 69 4.02 -24.70 13.06
N ASP A 70 4.82 -25.75 13.22
CA ASP A 70 5.34 -26.17 14.53
C ASP A 70 6.36 -25.18 15.12
N ASP A 71 7.04 -24.42 14.27
CA ASP A 71 8.00 -23.39 14.65
C ASP A 71 7.38 -22.00 14.86
N ALA A 72 6.03 -21.90 14.92
CA ALA A 72 5.35 -20.65 15.11
C ALA A 72 5.71 -20.01 16.45
N GLY A 73 6.09 -18.74 16.42
CA GLY A 73 6.24 -17.91 17.60
C GLY A 73 4.90 -17.35 18.10
N PRO A 74 4.93 -16.52 19.15
CA PRO A 74 3.73 -15.90 19.69
C PRO A 74 3.13 -14.86 18.72
N ALA A 75 1.79 -14.79 18.68
CA ALA A 75 1.11 -13.68 18.06
C ALA A 75 1.26 -12.42 18.94
N GLN A 76 1.60 -11.28 18.33
CA GLN A 76 1.89 -10.06 19.10
C GLN A 76 1.80 -8.82 18.22
N VAL A 77 1.72 -7.66 18.85
CA VAL A 77 2.10 -6.38 18.27
C VAL A 77 3.43 -5.95 18.87
N LEU A 78 4.38 -5.58 18.03
CA LEU A 78 5.65 -5.01 18.46
C LEU A 78 5.55 -3.49 18.48
N ARG A 79 5.98 -2.86 19.57
CA ARG A 79 6.26 -1.43 19.63
C ARG A 79 7.74 -1.24 19.39
N LEU A 80 8.10 -0.48 18.36
CA LEU A 80 9.49 -0.21 18.00
C LEU A 80 9.81 1.28 18.20
N ASN A 81 11.05 1.52 18.60
CA ASN A 81 11.64 2.85 18.55
C ASN A 81 11.75 3.33 17.08
N PRO A 82 11.23 4.50 16.70
CA PRO A 82 11.20 4.93 15.30
C PRO A 82 12.58 5.35 14.76
N THR A 83 13.56 5.58 15.63
CA THR A 83 14.92 5.97 15.23
C THR A 83 15.83 4.76 15.07
N THR A 84 15.79 3.84 16.05
CA THR A 84 16.73 2.70 16.12
C THR A 84 16.13 1.38 15.63
N LEU A 85 14.80 1.30 15.49
CA LEU A 85 14.00 0.10 15.24
C LEU A 85 14.10 -0.96 16.34
N ALA A 86 14.70 -0.62 17.49
CA ALA A 86 14.74 -1.52 18.63
C ALA A 86 13.32 -1.83 19.14
N VAL A 87 13.08 -3.10 19.48
CA VAL A 87 11.82 -3.52 20.10
C VAL A 87 11.77 -2.99 21.53
N GLU A 88 10.89 -2.03 21.79
CA GLU A 88 10.69 -1.45 23.12
C GLU A 88 9.70 -2.29 23.96
N THR A 89 8.67 -2.82 23.31
CA THR A 89 7.62 -3.60 23.96
C THR A 89 7.08 -4.67 23.01
N ARG A 90 6.79 -5.83 23.58
CA ARG A 90 6.04 -6.92 22.93
C ARG A 90 4.66 -7.00 23.58
N ILE A 91 3.61 -6.74 22.82
CA ILE A 91 2.21 -6.78 23.28
C ILE A 91 1.64 -8.13 22.85
N PRO A 92 1.48 -9.10 23.79
CA PRO A 92 0.98 -10.43 23.43
C PRO A 92 -0.47 -10.37 22.98
N LEU A 93 -0.83 -11.18 21.99
CA LEU A 93 -2.18 -11.33 21.49
C LEU A 93 -2.58 -12.80 21.59
N GLU A 94 -3.89 -13.05 21.79
CA GLU A 94 -4.45 -14.40 21.79
C GLU A 94 -4.61 -14.97 20.38
N ARG A 95 -4.67 -14.10 19.37
CA ARG A 95 -4.97 -14.44 17.96
C ARG A 95 -3.90 -13.88 17.04
N LYS A 96 -3.64 -14.56 15.93
CA LYS A 96 -2.64 -14.15 14.95
C LYS A 96 -2.94 -12.77 14.36
N ALA A 97 -1.93 -11.90 14.34
CA ALA A 97 -2.01 -10.51 13.90
C ALA A 97 -1.56 -10.35 12.45
N PHE A 98 -2.35 -9.59 11.67
CA PHE A 98 -2.09 -9.35 10.24
C PHE A 98 -2.23 -7.87 9.87
N GLY A 99 -3.40 -7.42 9.42
CA GLY A 99 -3.67 -6.04 9.09
C GLY A 99 -3.73 -5.14 10.32
N VAL A 100 -3.36 -3.87 10.19
CA VAL A 100 -3.51 -2.90 11.28
C VAL A 100 -4.02 -1.56 10.77
N VAL A 101 -4.84 -0.90 11.59
CA VAL A 101 -5.16 0.52 11.42
C VAL A 101 -5.08 1.23 12.76
N LEU A 102 -4.45 2.40 12.74
CA LEU A 102 -4.23 3.22 13.94
C LEU A 102 -5.27 4.34 14.03
N ASP A 103 -5.94 4.42 15.15
CA ASP A 103 -6.66 5.59 15.64
C ASP A 103 -5.80 6.28 16.71
N ASP A 104 -4.88 7.12 16.25
CA ASP A 104 -3.89 7.77 17.12
C ASP A 104 -4.56 8.77 18.09
N ALA A 105 -5.66 9.39 17.68
CA ALA A 105 -6.41 10.32 18.51
C ALA A 105 -6.93 9.64 19.79
N HIS A 106 -7.44 8.41 19.68
CA HIS A 106 -8.00 7.64 20.78
C HIS A 106 -7.03 6.63 21.40
N ASN A 107 -5.75 6.60 21.00
CA ASN A 107 -4.74 5.62 21.41
C ASN A 107 -5.20 4.18 21.15
N ARG A 108 -5.76 3.89 20.00
CA ARG A 108 -6.25 2.56 19.62
C ARG A 108 -5.55 2.08 18.34
N LEU A 109 -5.04 0.87 18.40
CA LEU A 109 -4.63 0.12 17.22
C LEU A 109 -5.61 -1.05 17.05
N TYR A 110 -6.27 -1.10 15.91
CA TYR A 110 -7.13 -2.21 15.53
C TYR A 110 -6.34 -3.20 14.71
N VAL A 111 -6.31 -4.45 15.14
CA VAL A 111 -5.50 -5.53 14.57
C VAL A 111 -6.41 -6.59 13.99
N GLY A 112 -6.35 -6.79 12.68
CA GLY A 112 -7.09 -7.84 11.99
C GLY A 112 -6.53 -9.23 12.31
N ASN A 113 -7.38 -10.11 12.81
CA ASN A 113 -7.06 -11.51 13.03
C ASN A 113 -7.68 -12.32 11.87
N THR A 114 -6.97 -12.36 10.75
CA THR A 114 -7.48 -12.85 9.44
C THR A 114 -8.13 -14.21 9.53
N VAL A 115 -7.45 -15.19 10.12
CA VAL A 115 -7.91 -16.59 10.20
C VAL A 115 -8.95 -16.84 11.29
N ASP A 116 -9.09 -15.91 12.23
CA ASP A 116 -10.05 -15.98 13.34
C ASP A 116 -11.29 -15.09 13.12
N LEU A 117 -11.34 -14.39 12.00
CA LEU A 117 -12.43 -13.47 11.60
C LEU A 117 -12.80 -12.53 12.73
N SER A 118 -11.82 -11.88 13.31
CA SER A 118 -11.97 -10.99 14.46
C SER A 118 -11.02 -9.82 14.40
N VAL A 119 -11.23 -8.82 15.25
CA VAL A 119 -10.33 -7.68 15.42
C VAL A 119 -9.92 -7.59 16.89
N THR A 120 -8.61 -7.61 17.15
CA THR A 120 -8.08 -7.30 18.49
C THR A 120 -7.88 -5.80 18.61
N VAL A 121 -8.27 -5.22 19.72
CA VAL A 121 -8.08 -3.80 20.04
C VAL A 121 -6.92 -3.65 21.02
N VAL A 122 -5.92 -2.89 20.64
CA VAL A 122 -4.73 -2.58 21.47
C VAL A 122 -4.78 -1.13 21.90
N ASP A 123 -4.59 -0.89 23.18
CA ASP A 123 -4.34 0.44 23.74
C ASP A 123 -2.86 0.77 23.55
N THR A 124 -2.54 1.74 22.70
CA THR A 124 -1.17 2.11 22.35
C THR A 124 -0.46 2.91 23.43
N ALA A 125 -1.18 3.57 24.32
CA ALA A 125 -0.61 4.29 25.47
C ALA A 125 -0.24 3.33 26.60
N GLN A 126 -1.06 2.30 26.83
CA GLN A 126 -0.83 1.27 27.85
C GLN A 126 -0.02 0.09 27.33
N ASN A 127 0.20 -0.03 26.01
CA ASN A 127 0.83 -1.17 25.36
C ASN A 127 0.17 -2.51 25.74
N LYS A 128 -1.16 -2.57 25.64
CA LYS A 128 -1.95 -3.73 26.09
C LYS A 128 -3.13 -4.00 25.17
N ALA A 129 -3.39 -5.27 24.89
CA ALA A 129 -4.66 -5.70 24.28
C ALA A 129 -5.80 -5.45 25.30
N VAL A 130 -6.86 -4.78 24.85
CA VAL A 130 -7.99 -4.37 25.71
C VAL A 130 -9.33 -4.99 25.31
N GLY A 131 -9.37 -5.70 24.18
CA GLY A 131 -10.59 -6.40 23.75
C GLY A 131 -10.41 -7.10 22.41
N THR A 132 -11.35 -7.98 22.11
CA THR A 132 -11.44 -8.67 20.83
C THR A 132 -12.89 -8.63 20.34
N ILE A 133 -13.08 -8.27 19.07
CA ILE A 133 -14.37 -8.17 18.41
C ILE A 133 -14.51 -9.35 17.46
N GLN A 134 -15.39 -10.30 17.75
CA GLN A 134 -15.74 -11.36 16.80
C GLN A 134 -16.66 -10.79 15.73
N LEU A 135 -16.32 -10.99 14.45
CA LEU A 135 -17.07 -10.39 13.33
C LEU A 135 -18.15 -11.30 12.78
N MET A 136 -17.93 -12.61 12.85
CA MET A 136 -18.88 -13.62 12.35
C MET A 136 -18.65 -14.94 13.10
N GLU A 137 -19.72 -15.71 13.24
CA GLU A 137 -19.66 -17.06 13.79
C GLU A 137 -19.26 -18.07 12.71
N LYS A 138 -18.62 -19.18 13.13
CA LYS A 138 -18.34 -20.30 12.26
C LYS A 138 -19.62 -20.95 11.78
N LYS A 139 -19.67 -21.33 10.51
CA LYS A 139 -20.78 -22.12 9.93
C LYS A 139 -20.35 -23.56 9.73
N THR A 140 -21.22 -24.49 10.06
CA THR A 140 -20.97 -25.92 9.80
C THR A 140 -21.15 -26.21 8.32
N GLY A 141 -20.08 -26.63 7.66
CA GLY A 141 -20.09 -27.03 6.27
C GLY A 141 -20.77 -28.38 6.01
N LYS A 142 -20.88 -28.73 4.74
CA LYS A 142 -21.46 -30.04 4.31
C LYS A 142 -20.64 -31.23 4.81
N ASP A 143 -19.36 -31.01 5.11
CA ASP A 143 -18.43 -32.02 5.68
C ASP A 143 -18.54 -32.13 7.22
N GLY A 144 -19.48 -31.42 7.84
CA GLY A 144 -19.70 -31.41 9.29
C GLY A 144 -18.68 -30.57 10.06
N LYS A 145 -17.73 -29.90 9.40
CA LYS A 145 -16.72 -29.05 10.05
C LYS A 145 -17.18 -27.61 10.16
N ALA A 146 -16.95 -27.02 11.32
CA ALA A 146 -17.23 -25.60 11.54
C ALA A 146 -16.05 -24.76 11.04
N ALA A 147 -16.32 -23.85 10.08
CA ALA A 147 -15.33 -22.95 9.49
C ALA A 147 -15.91 -21.56 9.26
N TYR A 148 -15.03 -20.57 9.18
CA TYR A 148 -15.42 -19.25 8.69
C TYR A 148 -15.56 -19.27 7.16
N THR A 149 -16.53 -18.51 6.65
CA THR A 149 -16.75 -18.36 5.20
C THR A 149 -15.92 -17.24 4.58
N HIS A 150 -15.30 -16.44 5.42
CA HIS A 150 -14.49 -15.28 5.04
C HIS A 150 -13.15 -15.27 5.77
N ASP A 151 -12.20 -14.52 5.20
CA ASP A 151 -10.96 -14.08 5.84
C ASP A 151 -10.94 -12.55 5.87
N LEU A 152 -10.17 -11.95 6.79
CA LEU A 152 -10.00 -10.49 6.83
C LEU A 152 -8.81 -10.04 5.98
N ARG A 153 -8.91 -8.79 5.49
CA ARG A 153 -7.78 -8.18 4.78
C ARG A 153 -7.50 -6.76 5.31
N GLU A 154 -8.08 -5.74 4.75
CA GLU A 154 -7.80 -4.34 5.06
C GLU A 154 -8.77 -3.78 6.11
N LEU A 155 -8.26 -2.82 6.89
CA LEU A 155 -9.02 -2.08 7.88
C LEU A 155 -8.82 -0.58 7.66
N VAL A 156 -9.89 0.20 7.79
CA VAL A 156 -9.80 1.67 7.85
C VAL A 156 -10.68 2.20 8.97
N VAL A 157 -10.23 3.26 9.66
CA VAL A 157 -10.96 3.86 10.79
C VAL A 157 -11.36 5.29 10.49
N ASP A 158 -12.63 5.61 10.75
CA ASP A 158 -13.16 6.97 10.85
C ASP A 158 -13.23 7.34 12.33
N SER A 159 -12.16 7.97 12.82
CA SER A 159 -12.05 8.38 14.23
C SER A 159 -13.15 9.39 14.62
N ALA A 160 -13.53 10.29 13.71
CA ALA A 160 -14.55 11.30 13.97
C ALA A 160 -15.94 10.72 14.05
N ALA A 161 -16.25 9.71 13.23
CA ALA A 161 -17.53 9.03 13.25
C ALA A 161 -17.59 7.84 14.23
N ASN A 162 -16.48 7.49 14.88
CA ASN A 162 -16.33 6.30 15.71
C ASN A 162 -16.71 5.01 14.94
N ARG A 163 -16.15 4.85 13.75
CA ARG A 163 -16.42 3.69 12.88
C ARG A 163 -15.12 3.05 12.40
N LEU A 164 -15.11 1.73 12.49
CA LEU A 164 -14.08 0.89 11.88
C LEU A 164 -14.74 0.07 10.77
N TYR A 165 -14.14 0.08 9.60
CA TYR A 165 -14.55 -0.71 8.44
C TYR A 165 -13.52 -1.78 8.16
N VAL A 166 -13.95 -3.02 7.95
CA VAL A 166 -13.07 -4.18 7.73
C VAL A 166 -13.59 -5.00 6.57
N THR A 167 -12.76 -5.29 5.58
CA THR A 167 -13.14 -6.21 4.51
C THR A 167 -13.07 -7.65 4.97
N GLY A 168 -14.19 -8.37 4.82
CA GLY A 168 -14.26 -9.82 4.91
C GLY A 168 -14.34 -10.40 3.49
N HIS A 169 -13.25 -10.98 3.00
CA HIS A 169 -13.22 -11.52 1.66
C HIS A 169 -13.48 -13.02 1.61
N SER A 170 -14.34 -13.46 0.69
CA SER A 170 -14.59 -14.87 0.44
C SER A 170 -13.76 -15.37 -0.73
N SER A 171 -13.34 -16.63 -0.62
CA SER A 171 -12.74 -17.39 -1.73
C SER A 171 -13.74 -18.37 -2.36
N GLN A 172 -14.99 -18.42 -1.84
CA GLN A 172 -16.02 -19.32 -2.30
C GLN A 172 -16.83 -18.65 -3.42
N PRO A 173 -17.08 -19.33 -4.55
CA PRO A 173 -17.76 -18.74 -5.72
C PRO A 173 -19.16 -18.20 -5.43
N ASP A 174 -19.87 -18.84 -4.49
CA ASP A 174 -21.27 -18.53 -4.17
C ASP A 174 -21.42 -17.63 -2.93
N VAL A 175 -20.31 -17.12 -2.39
CA VAL A 175 -20.29 -16.29 -1.19
C VAL A 175 -19.68 -14.93 -1.52
N SER A 176 -20.49 -13.88 -1.42
CA SER A 176 -20.01 -12.51 -1.62
C SER A 176 -19.04 -12.08 -0.52
N SER A 177 -18.00 -11.35 -0.88
CA SER A 177 -17.22 -10.58 0.08
C SER A 177 -18.10 -9.50 0.73
N VAL A 178 -17.77 -9.12 1.96
CA VAL A 178 -18.57 -8.22 2.79
C VAL A 178 -17.72 -7.10 3.38
N LEU A 179 -18.36 -6.02 3.81
CA LEU A 179 -17.75 -4.98 4.62
C LEU A 179 -18.40 -4.99 6.00
N PHE A 180 -17.62 -5.31 7.02
CA PHE A 180 -18.05 -5.17 8.42
C PHE A 180 -17.95 -3.71 8.84
N VAL A 181 -18.98 -3.20 9.51
CA VAL A 181 -19.03 -1.89 10.13
C VAL A 181 -19.10 -2.06 11.64
N ILE A 182 -18.12 -1.52 12.33
CA ILE A 182 -17.93 -1.68 13.75
C ILE A 182 -18.03 -0.31 14.42
N ASP A 183 -18.77 -0.22 15.52
CA ASP A 183 -18.76 0.95 16.39
C ASP A 183 -17.57 0.86 17.35
N THR A 184 -16.67 1.84 17.28
CA THR A 184 -15.40 1.80 18.03
C THR A 184 -15.56 2.16 19.51
N ASN A 185 -16.68 2.77 19.91
CA ASN A 185 -16.98 3.04 21.33
C ASN A 185 -17.49 1.80 22.04
N THR A 186 -18.38 1.06 21.37
CA THR A 186 -19.02 -0.13 21.96
C THR A 186 -18.29 -1.43 21.62
N LEU A 187 -17.35 -1.40 20.68
CA LEU A 187 -16.62 -2.55 20.13
C LEU A 187 -17.54 -3.64 19.60
N LYS A 188 -18.63 -3.24 18.94
CA LYS A 188 -19.63 -4.16 18.38
C LYS A 188 -19.76 -3.97 16.87
N VAL A 189 -19.97 -5.09 16.17
CA VAL A 189 -20.43 -5.05 14.77
C VAL A 189 -21.84 -4.47 14.76
N ILE A 190 -22.02 -3.38 14.02
CA ILE A 190 -23.32 -2.70 13.90
C ILE A 190 -23.95 -2.93 12.53
N ASN A 191 -23.15 -3.35 11.54
CA ASN A 191 -23.64 -3.73 10.22
C ASN A 191 -22.65 -4.66 9.50
N THR A 192 -23.19 -5.46 8.57
CA THR A 192 -22.43 -6.25 7.60
C THR A 192 -23.03 -5.98 6.23
N ILE A 193 -22.25 -5.36 5.36
CA ILE A 193 -22.69 -4.90 4.04
C ILE A 193 -22.25 -5.93 3.00
N ASP A 194 -23.22 -6.57 2.36
CA ASP A 194 -23.02 -7.51 1.26
C ASP A 194 -22.79 -6.80 -0.08
N GLY A 195 -22.45 -7.58 -1.10
CA GLY A 195 -22.38 -7.09 -2.49
C GLY A 195 -21.03 -6.54 -2.90
N LEU A 196 -19.95 -6.92 -2.22
CA LEU A 196 -18.59 -6.60 -2.66
C LEU A 196 -18.06 -7.52 -3.77
N GLY A 197 -18.92 -8.42 -4.27
CA GLY A 197 -18.58 -9.39 -5.32
C GLY A 197 -18.15 -10.76 -4.79
N ASN A 198 -18.36 -11.79 -5.62
CA ASN A 198 -18.03 -13.17 -5.27
C ASN A 198 -16.55 -13.48 -5.58
N ALA A 199 -15.67 -12.67 -5.04
CA ALA A 199 -14.21 -12.82 -5.13
C ALA A 199 -13.55 -12.12 -3.95
N LYS A 200 -12.26 -12.37 -3.76
CA LYS A 200 -11.47 -11.66 -2.74
C LYS A 200 -11.54 -10.16 -2.95
N ALA A 201 -11.79 -9.41 -1.87
CA ALA A 201 -11.85 -7.95 -1.84
C ALA A 201 -10.65 -7.40 -1.02
N PRO A 202 -9.45 -7.27 -1.62
CA PRO A 202 -8.23 -6.98 -0.87
C PRO A 202 -8.04 -5.50 -0.56
N GLY A 203 -8.50 -4.57 -1.39
CA GLY A 203 -8.26 -3.14 -1.23
C GLY A 203 -9.33 -2.43 -0.41
N LEU A 204 -8.95 -1.41 0.37
CA LEU A 204 -9.88 -0.58 1.13
C LEU A 204 -9.33 0.84 1.30
N ALA A 205 -10.18 1.85 1.09
CA ALA A 205 -9.87 3.25 1.37
C ALA A 205 -11.11 4.00 1.87
N LEU A 206 -10.91 4.92 2.81
CA LEU A 206 -11.97 5.74 3.40
C LEU A 206 -11.89 7.18 2.91
N ASP A 207 -12.99 7.70 2.40
CA ASP A 207 -13.25 9.12 2.14
C ASP A 207 -14.30 9.63 3.13
N ALA A 208 -13.87 9.93 4.36
CA ALA A 208 -14.75 10.36 5.42
C ALA A 208 -15.50 11.65 5.06
N ALA A 209 -14.84 12.59 4.38
CA ALA A 209 -15.42 13.86 3.98
C ALA A 209 -16.60 13.71 3.00
N ASN A 210 -16.52 12.73 2.10
CA ASN A 210 -17.59 12.43 1.14
C ASN A 210 -18.46 11.24 1.56
N LYS A 211 -18.23 10.70 2.77
CA LYS A 211 -18.99 9.60 3.35
C LYS A 211 -18.99 8.36 2.44
N ARG A 212 -17.79 7.94 2.01
CA ARG A 212 -17.58 6.80 1.11
C ARG A 212 -16.45 5.91 1.61
N VAL A 213 -16.66 4.63 1.42
CA VAL A 213 -15.60 3.62 1.47
C VAL A 213 -15.47 3.03 0.08
N TYR A 214 -14.24 2.95 -0.40
CA TYR A 214 -13.88 2.31 -1.67
C TYR A 214 -13.23 0.97 -1.36
N THR A 215 -13.68 -0.09 -2.03
CA THR A 215 -13.04 -1.40 -2.00
C THR A 215 -12.91 -1.95 -3.40
N SER A 216 -11.92 -2.79 -3.61
CA SER A 216 -11.71 -3.47 -4.88
C SER A 216 -11.85 -4.98 -4.71
N ASN A 217 -12.15 -5.69 -5.80
CA ASN A 217 -12.17 -7.15 -5.78
C ASN A 217 -11.42 -7.76 -6.96
N LEU A 218 -11.09 -9.05 -6.87
CA LEU A 218 -10.36 -9.78 -7.93
C LEU A 218 -11.22 -10.15 -9.16
N LEU A 219 -12.40 -9.54 -9.30
CA LEU A 219 -13.19 -9.53 -10.54
C LEU A 219 -13.00 -8.21 -11.31
N ALA A 220 -11.99 -7.40 -10.95
CA ALA A 220 -11.72 -6.09 -11.51
C ALA A 220 -12.88 -5.08 -11.27
N ASP A 221 -13.49 -5.11 -10.09
CA ASP A 221 -14.47 -4.12 -9.68
C ASP A 221 -13.88 -3.16 -8.64
N LEU A 222 -14.27 -1.90 -8.78
CA LEU A 222 -14.22 -0.89 -7.73
C LEU A 222 -15.64 -0.75 -7.17
N VAL A 223 -15.83 -1.10 -5.92
CA VAL A 223 -17.12 -1.02 -5.23
C VAL A 223 -17.11 0.16 -4.28
N VAL A 224 -18.15 0.98 -4.35
CA VAL A 224 -18.30 2.18 -3.52
C VAL A 224 -19.43 1.97 -2.52
N VAL A 225 -19.11 2.10 -1.24
CA VAL A 225 -20.08 1.97 -0.15
C VAL A 225 -20.35 3.35 0.45
N GLY A 226 -21.61 3.70 0.64
CA GLY A 226 -22.03 4.89 1.38
C GLY A 226 -21.98 4.62 2.88
N THR A 227 -21.24 5.44 3.64
CA THR A 227 -21.11 5.24 5.10
C THR A 227 -22.34 5.65 5.88
N ASP A 228 -23.16 6.57 5.37
CA ASP A 228 -24.44 6.96 5.96
C ASP A 228 -25.53 5.91 5.69
N SER A 229 -25.55 5.40 4.44
CA SER A 229 -26.58 4.44 4.02
C SER A 229 -26.27 3.00 4.43
N ASN A 230 -24.98 2.70 4.70
CA ASN A 230 -24.47 1.34 4.89
C ASN A 230 -24.86 0.40 3.72
N LYS A 231 -24.74 0.90 2.50
CA LYS A 231 -25.09 0.16 1.27
C LYS A 231 -24.05 0.39 0.18
N VAL A 232 -23.91 -0.57 -0.72
CA VAL A 232 -23.22 -0.36 -1.99
C VAL A 232 -24.02 0.70 -2.77
N VAL A 233 -23.34 1.78 -3.16
CA VAL A 233 -23.95 2.91 -3.89
C VAL A 233 -23.48 3.01 -5.33
N ALA A 234 -22.34 2.39 -5.67
CA ALA A 234 -21.84 2.26 -7.03
C ALA A 234 -20.90 1.05 -7.15
N GLN A 235 -20.79 0.53 -8.37
CA GLN A 235 -19.83 -0.49 -8.76
C GLN A 235 -19.35 -0.18 -10.16
N HIS A 236 -18.03 -0.17 -10.36
CA HIS A 236 -17.40 0.16 -11.62
C HIS A 236 -16.43 -0.94 -12.02
N LYS A 237 -16.46 -1.39 -13.27
CA LYS A 237 -15.38 -2.19 -13.83
C LYS A 237 -14.16 -1.29 -14.03
N ILE A 238 -13.02 -1.73 -13.55
CA ILE A 238 -11.74 -1.03 -13.64
C ILE A 238 -10.73 -1.83 -14.46
N ALA A 239 -9.71 -1.15 -14.96
CA ALA A 239 -8.67 -1.80 -15.75
C ALA A 239 -7.65 -2.59 -14.91
N ALA A 240 -7.63 -2.44 -13.57
CA ALA A 240 -6.81 -3.27 -12.70
C ALA A 240 -7.40 -4.67 -12.61
N GLU A 241 -6.63 -5.67 -13.03
CA GLU A 241 -7.07 -7.07 -12.98
C GLU A 241 -6.82 -7.72 -11.63
N GLN A 242 -5.78 -7.26 -10.92
CA GLN A 242 -5.44 -7.70 -9.56
C GLN A 242 -5.31 -6.49 -8.62
N PRO A 243 -6.41 -5.74 -8.40
CA PRO A 243 -6.38 -4.56 -7.55
C PRO A 243 -6.17 -4.97 -6.10
N MET A 244 -5.00 -4.63 -5.53
CA MET A 244 -4.64 -5.04 -4.18
C MET A 244 -4.92 -3.95 -3.15
N ASN A 245 -4.14 -2.88 -3.11
CA ASN A 245 -4.30 -1.81 -2.15
C ASN A 245 -4.69 -0.50 -2.83
N ILE A 246 -5.40 0.36 -2.09
CA ILE A 246 -5.95 1.62 -2.58
C ILE A 246 -5.43 2.77 -1.71
N ALA A 247 -4.89 3.81 -2.34
CA ALA A 247 -4.63 5.10 -1.69
C ALA A 247 -5.58 6.17 -2.28
N LEU A 248 -6.25 6.90 -1.41
CA LEU A 248 -7.15 7.98 -1.78
C LEU A 248 -6.40 9.31 -1.85
N ASP A 249 -6.61 10.05 -2.94
CA ASP A 249 -6.28 11.46 -3.06
C ASP A 249 -7.57 12.30 -3.08
N PRO A 250 -8.01 12.84 -1.93
CA PRO A 250 -9.25 13.58 -1.84
C PRO A 250 -9.24 14.87 -2.67
N ALA A 251 -8.10 15.59 -2.68
CA ALA A 251 -7.94 16.86 -3.40
C ALA A 251 -7.95 16.65 -4.91
N GLY A 252 -7.22 15.62 -5.39
CA GLY A 252 -7.18 15.26 -6.81
C GLY A 252 -8.40 14.48 -7.29
N LYS A 253 -9.35 14.15 -6.42
CA LYS A 253 -10.56 13.35 -6.71
C LYS A 253 -10.24 12.01 -7.39
N ARG A 254 -9.15 11.37 -6.99
CA ARG A 254 -8.64 10.14 -7.62
C ARG A 254 -8.25 9.09 -6.61
N LEU A 255 -8.16 7.86 -7.09
CA LEU A 255 -7.65 6.72 -6.36
C LEU A 255 -6.39 6.22 -7.07
N PHE A 256 -5.41 5.80 -6.29
CA PHE A 256 -4.26 5.06 -6.75
C PHE A 256 -4.45 3.60 -6.34
N VAL A 257 -4.44 2.68 -7.29
CA VAL A 257 -4.71 1.26 -7.06
C VAL A 257 -3.55 0.42 -7.58
N THR A 258 -2.93 -0.39 -6.73
CA THR A 258 -1.90 -1.33 -7.16
C THR A 258 -2.52 -2.49 -7.94
N ASP A 259 -2.02 -2.78 -9.14
CA ASP A 259 -2.37 -3.91 -10.00
C ASP A 259 -1.18 -4.87 -10.03
N GLN A 260 -1.26 -5.94 -9.22
CA GLN A 260 -0.08 -6.70 -8.79
C GLN A 260 0.59 -7.47 -9.90
N GLY A 261 -0.16 -8.18 -10.74
CA GLY A 261 0.40 -9.00 -11.83
C GLY A 261 1.00 -10.33 -11.35
N SER A 262 0.50 -10.89 -10.24
CA SER A 262 0.94 -12.15 -9.68
C SER A 262 0.42 -13.36 -10.47
N GLU A 263 1.29 -14.26 -10.89
CA GLU A 263 0.92 -15.51 -11.58
C GLU A 263 0.07 -16.42 -10.67
N PHE A 264 0.35 -16.45 -9.37
CA PHE A 264 -0.47 -17.18 -8.41
C PHE A 264 -1.92 -16.68 -8.41
N LEU A 265 -2.12 -15.37 -8.38
CA LEU A 265 -3.47 -14.78 -8.41
C LEU A 265 -4.15 -14.99 -9.76
N ARG A 266 -3.43 -14.99 -10.87
CA ARG A 266 -3.99 -15.33 -12.20
C ARG A 266 -4.55 -16.74 -12.21
N GLY A 267 -3.78 -17.70 -11.70
CA GLY A 267 -4.24 -19.09 -11.56
C GLY A 267 -5.49 -19.22 -10.68
N TYR A 268 -5.56 -18.46 -9.58
CA TYR A 268 -6.74 -18.37 -8.73
C TYR A 268 -7.95 -17.79 -9.49
N GLN A 269 -7.77 -16.63 -10.15
CA GLN A 269 -8.84 -15.95 -10.91
C GLN A 269 -9.39 -16.81 -12.04
N ALA A 270 -8.53 -17.48 -12.80
CA ALA A 270 -8.94 -18.39 -13.87
C ALA A 270 -9.82 -19.53 -13.34
N LYS A 271 -9.46 -20.11 -12.17
CA LYS A 271 -10.21 -21.21 -11.55
C LYS A 271 -11.50 -20.78 -10.88
N SER A 272 -11.50 -19.62 -10.19
CA SER A 272 -12.63 -19.18 -9.36
C SER A 272 -13.68 -18.40 -10.13
N SER A 273 -13.30 -17.66 -11.19
CA SER A 273 -14.19 -16.77 -11.93
C SER A 273 -14.11 -16.89 -13.44
N GLY A 274 -13.22 -17.73 -13.96
CA GLY A 274 -12.95 -17.83 -15.40
C GLY A 274 -12.29 -16.58 -16.00
N LEU A 275 -11.79 -15.66 -15.17
CA LEU A 275 -11.13 -14.44 -15.64
C LEU A 275 -9.83 -14.81 -16.38
N VAL A 276 -9.77 -14.42 -17.65
CA VAL A 276 -8.54 -14.53 -18.45
C VAL A 276 -7.86 -13.16 -18.42
N SER A 277 -6.64 -13.12 -17.85
CA SER A 277 -5.84 -11.90 -17.77
C SER A 277 -5.47 -11.38 -19.16
N LYS A 278 -5.60 -10.07 -19.34
CA LYS A 278 -5.26 -9.35 -20.57
C LYS A 278 -4.09 -8.38 -20.40
N HIS A 279 -3.67 -8.15 -19.15
CA HIS A 279 -2.60 -7.21 -18.83
C HIS A 279 -1.61 -7.85 -17.83
N PRO A 280 -0.29 -7.65 -17.99
CA PRO A 280 0.72 -8.21 -17.08
C PRO A 280 0.62 -7.68 -15.63
N GLY A 281 -0.14 -6.63 -15.37
CA GLY A 281 -0.13 -5.93 -14.08
C GLY A 281 1.15 -5.11 -13.90
N GLN A 282 1.78 -5.19 -12.72
CA GLN A 282 3.01 -4.48 -12.38
C GLN A 282 2.89 -2.96 -12.62
N ARG A 283 1.82 -2.39 -12.09
CA ARG A 283 1.50 -0.97 -12.26
C ARG A 283 0.66 -0.43 -11.10
N VAL A 284 0.60 0.89 -10.99
CA VAL A 284 -0.44 1.59 -10.25
C VAL A 284 -1.38 2.23 -11.24
N LEU A 285 -2.68 1.95 -11.14
CA LEU A 285 -3.70 2.67 -11.86
C LEU A 285 -4.13 3.91 -11.09
N VAL A 286 -4.25 5.01 -11.82
CA VAL A 286 -4.87 6.24 -11.32
C VAL A 286 -6.29 6.28 -11.85
N LEU A 287 -7.27 6.25 -10.95
CA LEU A 287 -8.68 6.18 -11.29
C LEU A 287 -9.41 7.46 -10.85
N ASP A 288 -10.33 7.95 -11.66
CA ASP A 288 -11.34 8.90 -11.18
C ASP A 288 -12.21 8.21 -10.13
N ARG A 289 -12.28 8.79 -8.92
CA ARG A 289 -12.94 8.13 -7.79
C ARG A 289 -14.46 8.01 -7.92
N SER A 290 -15.09 8.81 -8.80
CA SER A 290 -16.54 8.83 -8.98
C SER A 290 -17.02 7.87 -10.05
N THR A 291 -16.19 7.62 -11.06
CA THR A 291 -16.54 6.82 -12.24
C THR A 291 -15.74 5.53 -12.37
N GLY A 292 -14.64 5.39 -11.64
CA GLY A 292 -13.70 4.28 -11.79
C GLY A 292 -12.90 4.34 -13.11
N LYS A 293 -13.05 5.40 -13.91
CA LYS A 293 -12.34 5.55 -15.19
C LYS A 293 -10.85 5.72 -14.95
N GLU A 294 -10.04 5.02 -15.74
CA GLU A 294 -8.60 5.19 -15.75
C GLU A 294 -8.22 6.59 -16.25
N LEU A 295 -7.43 7.29 -15.45
CA LEU A 295 -6.83 8.58 -15.75
C LEU A 295 -5.38 8.42 -16.20
N ALA A 296 -4.65 7.47 -15.60
CA ALA A 296 -3.27 7.15 -15.93
C ALA A 296 -2.89 5.74 -15.45
N SER A 297 -1.80 5.21 -16.01
CA SER A 297 -1.15 3.98 -15.59
C SER A 297 0.33 4.26 -15.33
N ILE A 298 0.79 3.92 -14.12
CA ILE A 298 2.15 4.16 -13.66
C ILE A 298 2.88 2.81 -13.61
N PRO A 299 3.86 2.55 -14.48
CA PRO A 299 4.65 1.32 -14.41
C PRO A 299 5.39 1.23 -13.06
N THR A 300 5.43 0.02 -12.48
CA THR A 300 6.16 -0.26 -11.24
C THR A 300 7.20 -1.35 -11.47
N ASP A 301 8.04 -1.56 -10.47
CA ASP A 301 8.81 -2.79 -10.38
C ASP A 301 7.88 -3.97 -10.05
N ALA A 302 8.38 -5.21 -10.08
CA ALA A 302 7.56 -6.43 -9.97
C ALA A 302 6.85 -6.57 -8.61
N GLY A 303 5.56 -6.95 -8.66
CA GLY A 303 4.74 -7.26 -7.50
C GLY A 303 4.32 -6.05 -6.65
N PRO A 304 3.78 -4.96 -7.23
CA PRO A 304 3.28 -3.83 -6.43
C PRO A 304 2.18 -4.30 -5.48
N LEU A 305 2.28 -3.88 -4.20
CA LEU A 305 1.36 -4.30 -3.15
C LEU A 305 0.93 -3.13 -2.26
N GLY A 306 1.72 -2.79 -1.25
CA GLY A 306 1.42 -1.66 -0.37
C GLY A 306 1.56 -0.34 -1.09
N ILE A 307 0.67 0.60 -0.80
CA ILE A 307 0.64 1.93 -1.40
C ILE A 307 0.32 2.97 -0.35
N LEU A 308 1.04 4.09 -0.36
CA LEU A 308 0.85 5.19 0.58
C LEU A 308 1.01 6.52 -0.15
N LEU A 309 0.04 7.41 -0.01
CA LEU A 309 0.08 8.77 -0.52
C LEU A 309 0.45 9.76 0.58
N ASP A 310 1.54 10.47 0.40
CA ASP A 310 1.85 11.71 1.11
C ASP A 310 1.43 12.89 0.22
N ALA A 311 0.18 13.31 0.38
CA ALA A 311 -0.40 14.36 -0.44
C ALA A 311 0.29 15.73 -0.27
N PRO A 312 0.68 16.18 0.95
CA PRO A 312 1.42 17.43 1.12
C PRO A 312 2.73 17.50 0.36
N SER A 313 3.50 16.41 0.37
CA SER A 313 4.80 16.32 -0.34
C SER A 313 4.66 15.88 -1.80
N LYS A 314 3.44 15.59 -2.26
CA LYS A 314 3.15 15.06 -3.59
C LYS A 314 3.96 13.79 -3.88
N ARG A 315 3.99 12.87 -2.93
CA ARG A 315 4.71 11.59 -3.04
C ARG A 315 3.76 10.41 -2.90
N LEU A 316 3.92 9.48 -3.81
CA LEU A 316 3.26 8.19 -3.78
C LEU A 316 4.32 7.11 -3.61
N TYR A 317 4.24 6.34 -2.53
CA TYR A 317 5.16 5.24 -2.24
C TYR A 317 4.48 3.91 -2.52
N VAL A 318 5.21 3.00 -3.16
CA VAL A 318 4.72 1.67 -3.55
C VAL A 318 5.74 0.63 -3.16
N THR A 319 5.32 -0.39 -2.40
CA THR A 319 6.14 -1.59 -2.19
C THR A 319 6.03 -2.50 -3.40
N ASN A 320 7.17 -2.94 -3.93
CA ASN A 320 7.26 -3.90 -5.02
C ASN A 320 7.78 -5.21 -4.44
N ARG A 321 6.84 -6.07 -4.05
CA ARG A 321 7.11 -7.25 -3.23
C ARG A 321 8.08 -8.22 -3.88
N GLU A 322 7.90 -8.53 -5.17
CA GLU A 322 8.74 -9.49 -5.90
C GLU A 322 10.10 -8.89 -6.27
N ALA A 323 10.16 -7.57 -6.51
CA ALA A 323 11.39 -6.86 -6.81
C ALA A 323 12.25 -6.54 -5.57
N GLY A 324 11.68 -6.61 -4.36
CA GLY A 324 12.39 -6.22 -3.13
C GLY A 324 12.69 -4.73 -3.06
N THR A 325 11.82 -3.88 -3.60
CA THR A 325 12.03 -2.42 -3.65
C THR A 325 10.82 -1.66 -3.11
N VAL A 326 11.06 -0.41 -2.69
CA VAL A 326 10.03 0.62 -2.53
C VAL A 326 10.33 1.70 -3.55
N THR A 327 9.35 2.07 -4.36
CA THR A 327 9.47 3.14 -5.33
C THR A 327 8.66 4.35 -4.93
N ALA A 328 9.26 5.54 -5.01
CA ALA A 328 8.60 6.82 -4.82
C ALA A 328 8.31 7.47 -6.18
N TYR A 329 7.07 7.93 -6.36
CA TYR A 329 6.63 8.68 -7.53
C TYR A 329 6.15 10.07 -7.11
N ASN A 330 6.24 11.04 -8.02
CA ASN A 330 5.49 12.28 -7.87
C ASN A 330 4.00 11.98 -8.17
N SER A 331 3.10 12.29 -7.25
CA SER A 331 1.67 11.94 -7.39
C SER A 331 0.94 12.76 -8.45
N ASP A 332 1.47 13.90 -8.90
CA ASP A 332 0.85 14.74 -9.92
C ASP A 332 1.39 14.44 -11.33
N SER A 333 2.71 14.33 -11.47
CA SER A 333 3.36 14.05 -12.77
C SER A 333 3.52 12.57 -13.07
N TYR A 334 3.32 11.69 -12.07
CA TYR A 334 3.51 10.24 -12.11
C TYR A 334 4.94 9.79 -12.41
N GLN A 335 5.89 10.71 -12.40
CA GLN A 335 7.30 10.40 -12.65
C GLN A 335 7.93 9.71 -11.45
N LYS A 336 8.75 8.69 -11.72
CA LYS A 336 9.58 8.03 -10.70
C LYS A 336 10.56 9.04 -10.11
N VAL A 337 10.62 9.13 -8.79
CA VAL A 337 11.51 10.06 -8.05
C VAL A 337 12.69 9.31 -7.45
N ALA A 338 12.42 8.16 -6.84
CA ALA A 338 13.44 7.36 -6.18
C ALA A 338 13.04 5.88 -6.13
N THR A 339 14.03 5.01 -5.96
CA THR A 339 13.84 3.58 -5.66
C THR A 339 14.76 3.21 -4.51
N TYR A 340 14.20 2.54 -3.49
CA TYR A 340 14.90 2.06 -2.30
C TYR A 340 14.93 0.54 -2.32
N THR A 341 16.13 -0.05 -2.23
CA THR A 341 16.29 -1.51 -2.18
C THR A 341 16.07 -2.01 -0.75
N VAL A 342 15.08 -2.86 -0.57
CA VAL A 342 14.65 -3.42 0.72
C VAL A 342 14.24 -4.90 0.57
N PRO A 343 15.20 -5.79 0.25
CA PRO A 343 14.88 -7.20 0.03
C PRO A 343 14.41 -7.87 1.34
N THR A 344 13.55 -8.94 1.34
CA THR A 344 13.16 -9.59 0.11
C THR A 344 11.76 -9.19 -0.33
N HIS A 345 10.78 -9.20 0.56
CA HIS A 345 9.37 -8.96 0.23
C HIS A 345 8.81 -7.78 1.03
N PRO A 346 9.07 -6.52 0.64
CA PRO A 346 8.45 -5.36 1.27
C PRO A 346 6.92 -5.47 1.16
N ASN A 347 6.22 -5.23 2.29
CA ASN A 347 4.80 -5.52 2.39
C ASN A 347 3.97 -4.27 2.66
N SER A 348 4.14 -3.63 3.80
CA SER A 348 3.33 -2.51 4.27
C SER A 348 4.18 -1.26 4.51
N LEU A 349 3.56 -0.10 4.50
CA LEU A 349 4.19 1.22 4.59
C LEU A 349 3.54 2.05 5.70
N ALA A 350 4.35 2.77 6.49
CA ALA A 350 3.90 3.86 7.35
C ALA A 350 4.86 5.04 7.27
N LEU A 351 4.34 6.26 7.38
CA LEU A 351 5.09 7.49 7.19
C LEU A 351 5.13 8.32 8.47
N ASP A 352 6.32 8.72 8.87
CA ASP A 352 6.56 9.87 9.73
C ASP A 352 6.81 11.09 8.83
N ALA A 353 5.74 11.76 8.46
CA ALA A 353 5.81 12.91 7.56
C ALA A 353 6.59 14.09 8.16
N LYS A 354 6.60 14.24 9.49
CA LYS A 354 7.31 15.30 10.19
C LYS A 354 8.83 15.18 10.04
N ASN A 355 9.33 13.95 10.13
CA ASN A 355 10.76 13.66 10.08
C ASN A 355 11.22 13.12 8.70
N ASN A 356 10.32 13.06 7.71
CA ASN A 356 10.58 12.48 6.39
C ASN A 356 11.14 11.05 6.48
N VAL A 357 10.47 10.20 7.25
CA VAL A 357 10.87 8.80 7.44
C VAL A 357 9.76 7.86 6.99
N LEU A 358 10.11 6.91 6.15
CA LEU A 358 9.22 5.84 5.74
C LEU A 358 9.62 4.53 6.44
N PHE A 359 8.65 3.87 7.05
CA PHE A 359 8.81 2.54 7.64
C PHE A 359 8.20 1.49 6.73
N VAL A 360 8.86 0.34 6.62
CA VAL A 360 8.47 -0.75 5.73
C VAL A 360 8.58 -2.07 6.48
N SER A 361 7.50 -2.85 6.53
CA SER A 361 7.59 -4.25 6.96
C SER A 361 8.09 -5.12 5.81
N ILE A 362 9.01 -6.02 6.08
CA ILE A 362 9.67 -6.86 5.08
C ILE A 362 9.53 -8.31 5.49
N LYS A 363 8.89 -9.10 4.64
CA LYS A 363 8.73 -10.54 4.83
C LYS A 363 9.90 -11.31 4.22
N ASN A 364 10.18 -12.48 4.80
CA ASN A 364 11.11 -13.42 4.22
C ASN A 364 10.56 -13.98 2.88
N GLY A 365 11.44 -14.19 1.92
CA GLY A 365 11.14 -14.81 0.64
C GLY A 365 11.14 -16.32 0.72
N GLU A 366 10.86 -16.98 -0.41
CA GLU A 366 10.83 -18.45 -0.48
C GLU A 366 12.17 -19.11 -0.21
N LYS A 367 13.27 -18.38 -0.50
CA LYS A 367 14.66 -18.85 -0.35
C LYS A 367 15.25 -18.51 1.02
N ASP A 368 14.58 -17.67 1.80
CA ASP A 368 15.04 -17.32 3.13
C ASP A 368 14.69 -18.42 4.13
N ASP A 369 15.41 -18.48 5.24
CA ASP A 369 15.06 -19.37 6.32
C ASP A 369 13.68 -18.98 6.88
N LYS A 370 12.71 -19.89 6.76
CA LYS A 370 11.33 -19.67 7.24
C LYS A 370 11.26 -19.55 8.76
N GLY A 371 12.27 -20.03 9.47
CA GLY A 371 12.41 -19.91 10.90
C GLY A 371 13.02 -18.56 11.36
N ALA A 372 13.60 -17.79 10.45
CA ALA A 372 14.25 -16.52 10.77
C ALA A 372 13.24 -15.40 11.03
N ASP A 373 13.64 -14.44 11.86
CA ASP A 373 12.88 -13.22 12.09
C ASP A 373 12.82 -12.38 10.82
N GLU A 374 11.64 -11.86 10.52
CA GLU A 374 11.37 -10.88 9.49
C GLU A 374 11.72 -9.47 9.98
N SER A 375 11.79 -8.49 9.09
CA SER A 375 12.44 -7.21 9.38
C SER A 375 11.51 -6.03 9.19
N VAL A 376 11.86 -4.93 9.86
CA VAL A 376 11.38 -3.59 9.54
C VAL A 376 12.54 -2.77 9.01
N ALA A 377 12.28 -2.01 7.93
CA ALA A 377 13.21 -1.00 7.43
C ALA A 377 12.73 0.41 7.78
N ARG A 378 13.69 1.29 8.02
CA ARG A 378 13.56 2.73 8.16
C ARG A 378 14.31 3.38 6.99
N ILE A 379 13.62 4.17 6.19
CA ILE A 379 14.17 4.88 5.04
C ILE A 379 14.10 6.38 5.34
N GLN A 380 15.26 7.05 5.32
CA GLN A 380 15.29 8.51 5.36
C GLN A 380 14.97 9.02 3.96
N LEU A 381 13.89 9.78 3.81
CA LEU A 381 13.39 10.31 2.54
C LEU A 381 14.11 11.60 2.14
#